data_6bc484f9588ca58ac41ef5c4e23261c4
#
_entry.id   6bc484f9588ca58ac41ef5c4e23261c4
#
_cell.length_a   1.000
_cell.length_b   1.000
_cell.length_c   1.000
_cell.angle_alpha   90.00
_cell.angle_beta   90.00
_cell.angle_gamma   90.00
#
_symmetry.space_group_name_H-M   'P 1'
#
loop_
_entity.id
_entity.type
_entity.pdbx_description
1 polymer ?
#
loop_
_entity_poly.entity_id
_entity_poly.type
_entity_poly.pdbx_seq_one_letter_code
_entity_poly.pdbx_strand_id
1 'polypeptide(L)'
;MSEAPKTPSEAIAPVKIHAPSDRNRKLAAFLGAANADTQLKARWLAQQTTAERLGMSDHSWVHLQIVLNMALRLFRMLHKHGVKSAIERDHAMNSSDAEVIIAGACLTHDLGMSIHRVDHEAYSLFLAADQLPRLLEGVYEEPERTIVVSETLHAIIGHRSAGRPLTLEAGIVRVADALDMEHGRSRTSLETHLANIHSLSAAAIDEVRLVEGESRPIRIEIEMNNSAGVFQVDSLLGSKLRGSGLEEHIEVIASIEAEHEKRLMRVYRI
;
A
#
# COMPACT_ATOMS: atom_id res chain seq x y z
N MET A 1 2.43 33.02 -3.37
CA MET A 1 3.84 32.98 -2.90
C MET A 1 4.10 31.55 -2.48
N SER A 2 4.95 30.79 -3.19
CA SER A 2 5.31 29.43 -2.75
C SER A 2 6.15 29.55 -1.46
N GLU A 3 5.77 28.80 -0.42
CA GLU A 3 6.64 28.68 0.77
C GLU A 3 8.04 28.21 0.36
N ALA A 4 9.04 28.70 1.07
CA ALA A 4 10.41 28.22 0.88
C ALA A 4 10.49 26.70 1.19
N PRO A 5 11.30 25.94 0.46
CA PRO A 5 11.43 24.51 0.69
C PRO A 5 11.95 24.27 2.11
N LYS A 6 11.31 23.33 2.84
CA LYS A 6 11.76 22.89 4.17
C LYS A 6 13.05 22.09 4.08
N THR A 7 13.87 22.17 5.10
CA THR A 7 15.02 21.27 5.25
C THR A 7 14.50 19.82 5.42
N PRO A 8 15.30 18.79 5.05
CA PRO A 8 14.89 17.39 5.26
C PRO A 8 14.45 17.09 6.70
N SER A 9 15.16 17.63 7.69
CA SER A 9 14.82 17.45 9.11
C SER A 9 13.46 18.05 9.47
N GLU A 10 13.14 19.23 8.98
CA GLU A 10 11.84 19.86 9.20
C GLU A 10 10.71 19.12 8.47
N ALA A 11 10.98 18.59 7.28
CA ALA A 11 9.99 17.85 6.49
C ALA A 11 9.63 16.50 7.13
N ILE A 12 10.59 15.77 7.71
CA ILE A 12 10.34 14.46 8.32
C ILE A 12 9.88 14.53 9.78
N ALA A 13 10.07 15.65 10.48
CA ALA A 13 9.72 15.79 11.89
C ALA A 13 8.26 15.43 12.22
N PRO A 14 7.24 15.86 11.44
CA PRO A 14 5.85 15.53 11.71
C PRO A 14 5.45 14.11 11.27
N VAL A 15 6.30 13.41 10.50
CA VAL A 15 5.96 12.11 9.92
C VAL A 15 5.83 11.05 11.01
N LYS A 16 4.63 10.46 11.09
CA LYS A 16 4.33 9.38 12.02
C LYS A 16 3.29 8.45 11.40
N ILE A 17 3.62 7.17 11.33
CA ILE A 17 2.72 6.10 10.90
C ILE A 17 1.86 5.64 12.08
N HIS A 18 0.56 5.54 11.86
CA HIS A 18 -0.42 5.03 12.80
C HIS A 18 -1.14 3.82 12.22
N ALA A 19 -1.14 2.73 12.96
CA ALA A 19 -1.94 1.54 12.65
C ALA A 19 -2.39 0.84 13.94
N PRO A 20 -3.54 0.14 13.95
CA PRO A 20 -4.03 -0.61 15.10
C PRO A 20 -3.07 -1.74 15.46
N SER A 21 -2.33 -1.60 16.55
CA SER A 21 -1.30 -2.55 17.00
C SER A 21 -1.46 -3.02 18.47
N ASP A 22 -2.52 -2.60 19.16
CA ASP A 22 -2.72 -2.84 20.59
C ASP A 22 -2.74 -4.34 20.95
N ARG A 23 -3.16 -5.20 20.03
CA ARG A 23 -3.25 -6.65 20.21
C ARG A 23 -2.01 -7.41 19.72
N ASN A 24 -1.02 -6.71 19.16
CA ASN A 24 0.20 -7.31 18.63
C ASN A 24 1.44 -6.52 19.08
N ARG A 25 2.10 -7.03 20.12
CA ARG A 25 3.29 -6.41 20.71
C ARG A 25 4.45 -6.30 19.72
N LYS A 26 4.61 -7.30 18.82
CA LYS A 26 5.67 -7.30 17.81
C LYS A 26 5.44 -6.20 16.79
N LEU A 27 4.18 -6.07 16.29
CA LEU A 27 3.79 -5.00 15.40
C LEU A 27 3.96 -3.62 16.06
N ALA A 28 3.55 -3.47 17.33
CA ALA A 28 3.71 -2.22 18.06
C ALA A 28 5.19 -1.83 18.19
N ALA A 29 6.07 -2.79 18.51
CA ALA A 29 7.51 -2.56 18.61
C ALA A 29 8.11 -2.18 17.25
N PHE A 30 7.77 -2.90 16.17
CA PHE A 30 8.19 -2.59 14.80
C PHE A 30 7.76 -1.18 14.37
N LEU A 31 6.49 -0.80 14.58
CA LEU A 31 5.98 0.54 14.26
C LEU A 31 6.65 1.62 15.10
N GLY A 32 6.97 1.32 16.36
CA GLY A 32 7.77 2.20 17.23
C GLY A 32 9.14 2.47 16.64
N ALA A 33 9.85 1.41 16.22
CA ALA A 33 11.15 1.51 15.57
C ALA A 33 11.08 2.29 14.25
N ALA A 34 10.10 1.99 13.38
CA ALA A 34 9.89 2.69 12.11
C ALA A 34 9.62 4.19 12.33
N ASN A 35 8.81 4.55 13.33
CA ASN A 35 8.51 5.94 13.67
C ASN A 35 9.70 6.70 14.30
N ALA A 36 10.65 6.00 14.89
CA ALA A 36 11.88 6.59 15.42
C ALA A 36 13.00 6.71 14.37
N ASP A 37 12.96 5.91 13.30
CA ASP A 37 14.04 5.83 12.30
C ASP A 37 14.01 7.00 11.33
N THR A 38 14.96 7.92 11.50
CA THR A 38 15.08 9.12 10.65
C THR A 38 15.54 8.80 9.22
N GLN A 39 16.29 7.72 9.01
CA GLN A 39 16.72 7.28 7.68
C GLN A 39 15.54 6.76 6.87
N LEU A 40 14.67 5.96 7.47
CA LEU A 40 13.44 5.48 6.82
C LEU A 40 12.54 6.65 6.42
N LYS A 41 12.31 7.60 7.33
CA LYS A 41 11.54 8.82 7.03
C LYS A 41 12.15 9.66 5.92
N ALA A 42 13.48 9.79 5.88
CA ALA A 42 14.17 10.50 4.79
C ALA A 42 14.04 9.76 3.45
N ARG A 43 14.02 8.43 3.44
CA ARG A 43 13.72 7.63 2.24
C ARG A 43 12.28 7.87 1.76
N TRP A 44 11.29 7.93 2.64
CA TRP A 44 9.90 8.28 2.27
C TRP A 44 9.80 9.71 1.68
N LEU A 45 10.54 10.67 2.24
CA LEU A 45 10.61 12.02 1.67
C LEU A 45 11.21 12.02 0.26
N ALA A 46 12.32 11.30 0.05
CA ALA A 46 12.96 11.18 -1.26
C ALA A 46 12.07 10.47 -2.30
N GLN A 47 11.32 9.45 -1.88
CA GLN A 47 10.31 8.74 -2.68
C GLN A 47 9.22 9.71 -3.16
N GLN A 48 8.62 10.49 -2.26
CA GLN A 48 7.62 11.50 -2.59
C GLN A 48 8.19 12.57 -3.53
N THR A 49 9.40 13.05 -3.27
CA THR A 49 10.07 14.03 -4.15
C THR A 49 10.21 13.51 -5.58
N THR A 50 10.49 12.23 -5.76
CA THR A 50 10.57 11.62 -7.10
C THR A 50 9.19 11.52 -7.75
N ALA A 51 8.15 11.14 -7.00
CA ALA A 51 6.78 11.11 -7.50
C ALA A 51 6.32 12.51 -7.97
N GLU A 52 6.61 13.56 -7.20
CA GLU A 52 6.32 14.94 -7.56
C GLU A 52 7.04 15.40 -8.84
N ARG A 53 8.32 15.07 -8.99
CA ARG A 53 9.11 15.37 -10.21
C ARG A 53 8.51 14.72 -11.45
N LEU A 54 7.85 13.57 -11.30
CA LEU A 54 7.22 12.83 -12.38
C LEU A 54 5.74 13.21 -12.59
N GLY A 55 5.19 14.13 -11.78
CA GLY A 55 3.77 14.50 -11.82
C GLY A 55 2.85 13.31 -11.47
N MET A 56 3.32 12.39 -10.64
CA MET A 56 2.57 11.22 -10.20
C MET A 56 1.63 11.56 -9.03
N SER A 57 0.71 10.63 -8.75
CA SER A 57 -0.12 10.65 -7.55
C SER A 57 0.72 10.59 -6.27
N ASP A 58 0.08 10.77 -5.12
CA ASP A 58 0.75 10.72 -3.81
C ASP A 58 1.42 9.35 -3.58
N HIS A 59 2.71 9.39 -3.27
CA HIS A 59 3.53 8.25 -2.84
C HIS A 59 4.26 8.60 -1.53
N SER A 60 3.69 9.53 -0.76
CA SER A 60 4.23 9.91 0.55
C SER A 60 3.96 8.85 1.61
N TRP A 61 4.42 9.14 2.83
CA TRP A 61 4.09 8.34 4.01
C TRP A 61 2.57 8.20 4.26
N VAL A 62 1.74 9.10 3.71
CA VAL A 62 0.26 9.01 3.80
C VAL A 62 -0.24 7.81 3.00
N HIS A 63 0.23 7.65 1.75
CA HIS A 63 -0.02 6.45 0.95
C HIS A 63 0.36 5.18 1.71
N LEU A 64 1.60 5.12 2.24
CA LEU A 64 2.09 3.94 2.97
C LEU A 64 1.22 3.62 4.19
N GLN A 65 0.73 4.64 4.89
CA GLN A 65 -0.18 4.44 6.03
C GLN A 65 -1.55 3.92 5.61
N ILE A 66 -2.11 4.41 4.49
CA ILE A 66 -3.38 3.92 3.94
C ILE A 66 -3.23 2.46 3.54
N VAL A 67 -2.20 2.13 2.76
CA VAL A 67 -1.90 0.76 2.32
C VAL A 67 -1.74 -0.17 3.52
N LEU A 68 -0.96 0.24 4.53
CA LEU A 68 -0.77 -0.54 5.76
C LEU A 68 -2.10 -0.83 6.48
N ASN A 69 -2.95 0.18 6.67
CA ASN A 69 -4.21 0.01 7.38
C ASN A 69 -5.18 -0.90 6.59
N MET A 70 -5.25 -0.74 5.27
CA MET A 70 -6.04 -1.62 4.40
C MET A 70 -5.52 -3.06 4.43
N ALA A 71 -4.19 -3.25 4.35
CA ALA A 71 -3.56 -4.56 4.38
C ALA A 71 -3.80 -5.30 5.71
N LEU A 72 -3.62 -4.62 6.84
CA LEU A 72 -3.88 -5.21 8.15
C LEU A 72 -5.36 -5.55 8.34
N ARG A 73 -6.27 -4.69 7.86
CA ARG A 73 -7.71 -4.97 7.91
C ARG A 73 -8.06 -6.19 7.06
N LEU A 74 -7.55 -6.23 5.82
CA LEU A 74 -7.75 -7.36 4.90
C LEU A 74 -7.23 -8.67 5.50
N PHE A 75 -6.02 -8.68 6.04
CA PHE A 75 -5.45 -9.84 6.71
C PHE A 75 -6.31 -10.32 7.88
N ARG A 76 -6.71 -9.43 8.78
CA ARG A 76 -7.51 -9.75 9.96
C ARG A 76 -8.89 -10.32 9.60
N MET A 77 -9.51 -9.81 8.53
CA MET A 77 -10.77 -10.35 8.02
C MET A 77 -10.56 -11.76 7.46
N LEU A 78 -9.54 -11.99 6.63
CA LEU A 78 -9.21 -13.33 6.11
C LEU A 78 -8.92 -14.32 7.24
N HIS A 79 -8.11 -13.92 8.22
CA HIS A 79 -7.76 -14.77 9.36
C HIS A 79 -8.99 -15.11 10.22
N LYS A 80 -9.92 -14.17 10.40
CA LYS A 80 -11.22 -14.42 11.08
C LYS A 80 -12.03 -15.51 10.36
N HIS A 81 -11.92 -15.59 9.03
CA HIS A 81 -12.56 -16.64 8.21
C HIS A 81 -11.72 -17.92 8.09
N GLY A 82 -10.68 -18.08 8.91
CA GLY A 82 -9.87 -19.28 8.99
C GLY A 82 -8.77 -19.41 7.92
N VAL A 83 -8.52 -18.36 7.14
CA VAL A 83 -7.44 -18.34 6.16
C VAL A 83 -6.11 -18.15 6.90
N LYS A 84 -5.21 -19.13 6.80
CA LYS A 84 -3.89 -19.08 7.44
C LYS A 84 -2.88 -18.38 6.56
N SER A 85 -2.02 -17.56 7.17
CA SER A 85 -0.86 -16.95 6.54
C SER A 85 0.19 -17.96 6.12
N ALA A 86 1.09 -17.58 5.21
CA ALA A 86 2.19 -18.44 4.78
C ALA A 86 3.17 -18.68 5.95
N ILE A 87 3.48 -17.64 6.73
CA ILE A 87 4.39 -17.77 7.87
C ILE A 87 3.88 -18.77 8.93
N GLU A 88 2.54 -18.89 9.10
CA GLU A 88 1.92 -19.89 9.99
C GLU A 88 2.05 -21.30 9.41
N ARG A 89 1.86 -21.47 8.10
CA ARG A 89 1.88 -22.79 7.45
C ARG A 89 3.28 -23.34 7.26
N ASP A 90 4.21 -22.48 6.86
CA ASP A 90 5.49 -22.89 6.32
C ASP A 90 6.62 -22.81 7.37
N HIS A 91 6.46 -21.97 8.39
CA HIS A 91 7.51 -21.69 9.38
C HIS A 91 7.07 -21.93 10.84
N ALA A 92 5.85 -22.42 11.08
CA ALA A 92 5.31 -22.66 12.43
C ALA A 92 5.34 -21.41 13.35
N MET A 93 5.35 -20.21 12.74
CA MET A 93 5.19 -18.93 13.43
C MET A 93 3.70 -18.61 13.59
N ASN A 94 3.29 -17.38 13.82
CA ASN A 94 1.88 -17.08 14.14
C ASN A 94 1.37 -15.84 13.38
N SER A 95 0.07 -15.57 13.49
CA SER A 95 -0.59 -14.45 12.80
C SER A 95 -0.03 -13.07 13.20
N SER A 96 0.54 -12.94 14.41
CA SER A 96 1.21 -11.70 14.80
C SER A 96 2.47 -11.43 13.97
N ASP A 97 3.14 -12.49 13.52
CA ASP A 97 4.33 -12.40 12.67
C ASP A 97 3.93 -12.03 11.24
N ALA A 98 2.81 -12.56 10.74
CA ALA A 98 2.25 -12.17 9.45
C ALA A 98 1.93 -10.66 9.39
N GLU A 99 1.35 -10.10 10.47
CA GLU A 99 1.11 -8.64 10.54
C GLU A 99 2.40 -7.82 10.47
N VAL A 100 3.50 -8.30 11.04
CA VAL A 100 4.82 -7.62 10.96
C VAL A 100 5.37 -7.69 9.54
N ILE A 101 5.29 -8.85 8.86
CA ILE A 101 5.69 -9.01 7.46
C ILE A 101 4.90 -8.05 6.57
N ILE A 102 3.57 -8.03 6.70
CA ILE A 102 2.69 -7.14 5.96
C ILE A 102 3.06 -5.67 6.22
N ALA A 103 3.25 -5.29 7.49
CA ALA A 103 3.62 -3.91 7.85
C ALA A 103 5.00 -3.53 7.29
N GLY A 104 5.97 -4.41 7.40
CA GLY A 104 7.30 -4.23 6.81
C GLY A 104 7.23 -3.97 5.32
N ALA A 105 6.49 -4.81 4.59
CA ALA A 105 6.31 -4.65 3.15
C ALA A 105 5.56 -3.37 2.80
N CYS A 106 4.44 -3.06 3.47
CA CYS A 106 3.68 -1.82 3.22
C CYS A 106 4.52 -0.55 3.42
N LEU A 107 5.41 -0.53 4.42
CA LEU A 107 6.23 0.64 4.70
C LEU A 107 7.48 0.76 3.81
N THR A 108 7.83 -0.30 3.06
CA THR A 108 9.09 -0.33 2.31
C THR A 108 8.94 -0.70 0.84
N HIS A 109 7.73 -1.06 0.34
CA HIS A 109 7.54 -1.54 -1.04
C HIS A 109 7.94 -0.52 -2.11
N ASP A 110 7.77 0.76 -1.84
CA ASP A 110 8.02 1.86 -2.77
C ASP A 110 9.34 2.62 -2.50
N LEU A 111 10.19 2.18 -1.56
CA LEU A 111 11.45 2.87 -1.25
C LEU A 111 12.33 3.08 -2.48
N GLY A 112 12.29 2.17 -3.43
CA GLY A 112 13.02 2.24 -4.69
C GLY A 112 12.62 3.41 -5.58
N MET A 113 11.43 4.00 -5.40
CA MET A 113 11.03 5.26 -6.02
C MET A 113 12.00 6.39 -5.71
N SER A 114 12.67 6.36 -4.55
CA SER A 114 13.72 7.33 -4.20
C SER A 114 14.93 7.29 -5.15
N ILE A 115 15.11 6.18 -5.86
CA ILE A 115 16.18 5.98 -6.86
C ILE A 115 15.62 6.25 -8.25
N HIS A 116 14.59 5.49 -8.67
CA HIS A 116 13.97 5.62 -9.99
C HIS A 116 12.60 4.94 -10.04
N ARG A 117 11.68 5.43 -10.88
CA ARG A 117 10.34 4.84 -11.04
C ARG A 117 10.37 3.48 -11.72
N VAL A 118 11.16 3.36 -12.80
CA VAL A 118 11.30 2.08 -13.50
C VAL A 118 12.09 1.13 -12.61
N ASP A 119 11.59 -0.09 -12.45
CA ASP A 119 12.14 -1.14 -11.58
C ASP A 119 12.22 -0.76 -10.08
N HIS A 120 11.39 0.20 -9.62
CA HIS A 120 11.40 0.63 -8.22
C HIS A 120 11.19 -0.53 -7.24
N GLU A 121 10.42 -1.54 -7.62
CA GLU A 121 10.21 -2.72 -6.79
C GLU A 121 11.53 -3.48 -6.54
N ALA A 122 12.37 -3.60 -7.57
CA ALA A 122 13.70 -4.22 -7.43
C ALA A 122 14.64 -3.34 -6.59
N TYR A 123 14.62 -2.03 -6.79
CA TYR A 123 15.40 -1.09 -5.96
C TYR A 123 14.92 -1.07 -4.51
N SER A 124 13.61 -1.24 -4.27
CA SER A 124 13.06 -1.36 -2.91
C SER A 124 13.66 -2.52 -2.15
N LEU A 125 13.97 -3.66 -2.81
CA LEU A 125 14.60 -4.81 -2.16
C LEU A 125 15.96 -4.45 -1.54
N PHE A 126 16.82 -3.71 -2.26
CA PHE A 126 18.13 -3.31 -1.74
C PHE A 126 17.99 -2.41 -0.52
N LEU A 127 17.08 -1.42 -0.59
CA LEU A 127 16.87 -0.47 0.49
C LEU A 127 16.19 -1.14 1.70
N ALA A 128 15.23 -2.04 1.46
CA ALA A 128 14.53 -2.75 2.50
C ALA A 128 15.42 -3.81 3.18
N ALA A 129 16.28 -4.51 2.43
CA ALA A 129 17.22 -5.48 3.00
C ALA A 129 18.23 -4.84 3.96
N ASP A 130 18.60 -3.58 3.73
CA ASP A 130 19.41 -2.78 4.66
C ASP A 130 18.58 -2.29 5.87
N GLN A 131 17.32 -1.89 5.65
CA GLN A 131 16.48 -1.24 6.64
C GLN A 131 15.84 -2.21 7.63
N LEU A 132 15.24 -3.31 7.13
CA LEU A 132 14.41 -4.21 7.90
C LEU A 132 15.12 -4.87 9.08
N PRO A 133 16.37 -5.39 8.96
CA PRO A 133 17.06 -6.00 10.09
C PRO A 133 17.19 -5.06 11.31
N ARG A 134 17.41 -3.77 11.06
CA ARG A 134 17.52 -2.75 12.12
C ARG A 134 16.16 -2.45 12.77
N LEU A 135 15.09 -2.38 11.98
CA LEU A 135 13.74 -2.15 12.50
C LEU A 135 13.20 -3.34 13.32
N LEU A 136 13.72 -4.55 13.06
CA LEU A 136 13.32 -5.79 13.71
C LEU A 136 14.28 -6.18 14.87
N GLU A 137 15.31 -5.40 15.11
CA GLU A 137 16.20 -5.59 16.26
C GLU A 137 15.40 -5.46 17.57
N GLY A 138 15.58 -6.44 18.46
CA GLY A 138 14.80 -6.51 19.71
C GLY A 138 13.33 -6.96 19.56
N VAL A 139 12.86 -7.17 18.32
CA VAL A 139 11.55 -7.78 18.05
C VAL A 139 11.68 -9.28 17.79
N TYR A 140 12.74 -9.66 17.08
CA TYR A 140 13.08 -11.05 16.75
C TYR A 140 14.55 -11.33 16.98
N GLU A 141 14.84 -12.57 17.39
CA GLU A 141 16.17 -13.17 17.36
C GLU A 141 16.35 -13.97 16.07
N GLU A 142 17.59 -14.41 15.80
CA GLU A 142 17.84 -15.36 14.69
C GLU A 142 17.44 -16.79 15.14
N PRO A 143 16.88 -17.61 14.23
CA PRO A 143 16.73 -17.39 12.79
C PRO A 143 15.43 -16.68 12.38
N GLU A 144 14.47 -16.47 13.27
CA GLU A 144 13.13 -15.93 12.95
C GLU A 144 13.23 -14.54 12.28
N ARG A 145 14.17 -13.70 12.69
CA ARG A 145 14.39 -12.38 12.09
C ARG A 145 14.72 -12.51 10.60
N THR A 146 15.63 -13.41 10.25
CA THR A 146 16.00 -13.67 8.84
C THR A 146 14.80 -14.15 8.03
N ILE A 147 13.96 -15.02 8.58
CA ILE A 147 12.73 -15.49 7.90
C ILE A 147 11.77 -14.34 7.69
N VAL A 148 11.46 -13.54 8.72
CA VAL A 148 10.56 -12.38 8.61
C VAL A 148 11.06 -11.37 7.58
N VAL A 149 12.37 -11.10 7.55
CA VAL A 149 12.98 -10.24 6.51
C VAL A 149 12.78 -10.83 5.12
N SER A 150 13.04 -12.12 4.95
CA SER A 150 12.93 -12.79 3.64
C SER A 150 11.49 -12.77 3.11
N GLU A 151 10.50 -13.09 3.96
CA GLU A 151 9.08 -13.03 3.62
C GLU A 151 8.61 -11.59 3.33
N THR A 152 9.15 -10.61 4.05
CA THR A 152 8.88 -9.18 3.77
C THR A 152 9.43 -8.78 2.40
N LEU A 153 10.66 -9.17 2.06
CA LEU A 153 11.26 -8.90 0.75
C LEU A 153 10.46 -9.59 -0.37
N HIS A 154 9.96 -10.82 -0.13
CA HIS A 154 9.07 -11.49 -1.06
C HIS A 154 7.76 -10.70 -1.26
N ALA A 155 7.16 -10.18 -0.20
CA ALA A 155 5.96 -9.36 -0.31
C ALA A 155 6.22 -8.05 -1.07
N ILE A 156 7.40 -7.44 -0.91
CA ILE A 156 7.80 -6.26 -1.68
C ILE A 156 7.87 -6.58 -3.17
N ILE A 157 8.62 -7.61 -3.59
CA ILE A 157 8.72 -7.92 -5.03
C ILE A 157 7.41 -8.46 -5.59
N GLY A 158 6.59 -9.11 -4.77
CA GLY A 158 5.29 -9.66 -5.13
C GLY A 158 4.24 -8.61 -5.51
N HIS A 159 4.41 -7.34 -5.12
CA HIS A 159 3.45 -6.28 -5.45
C HIS A 159 3.56 -5.79 -6.90
N ARG A 160 4.62 -6.13 -7.65
CA ARG A 160 4.77 -5.82 -9.10
C ARG A 160 3.53 -6.23 -9.89
N SER A 161 3.14 -5.42 -10.88
CA SER A 161 2.00 -5.74 -11.74
C SER A 161 2.17 -7.07 -12.48
N ALA A 162 3.38 -7.38 -12.96
CA ALA A 162 3.73 -8.65 -13.58
C ALA A 162 4.17 -9.73 -12.58
N GLY A 163 4.27 -9.42 -11.28
CA GLY A 163 4.67 -10.35 -10.24
C GLY A 163 3.55 -11.34 -9.90
N ARG A 164 3.92 -12.52 -9.45
CA ARG A 164 2.98 -13.50 -8.86
C ARG A 164 3.36 -13.71 -7.41
N PRO A 165 2.57 -13.22 -6.45
CA PRO A 165 2.75 -13.53 -5.05
C PRO A 165 2.73 -15.05 -4.80
N LEU A 166 3.62 -15.54 -3.95
CA LEU A 166 3.67 -16.94 -3.54
C LEU A 166 3.11 -17.14 -2.13
N THR A 167 2.91 -16.04 -1.40
CA THR A 167 2.42 -16.05 -0.01
C THR A 167 1.15 -15.21 0.12
N LEU A 168 0.33 -15.52 1.12
CA LEU A 168 -0.87 -14.76 1.44
C LEU A 168 -0.51 -13.29 1.75
N GLU A 169 0.56 -13.08 2.53
CA GLU A 169 1.05 -11.77 2.92
C GLU A 169 1.40 -10.91 1.70
N ALA A 170 2.11 -11.49 0.73
CA ALA A 170 2.46 -10.80 -0.51
C ALA A 170 1.21 -10.47 -1.37
N GLY A 171 0.24 -11.38 -1.44
CA GLY A 171 -1.04 -11.14 -2.10
C GLY A 171 -1.81 -9.99 -1.46
N ILE A 172 -1.83 -9.94 -0.13
CA ILE A 172 -2.48 -8.87 0.64
C ILE A 172 -1.84 -7.51 0.36
N VAL A 173 -0.51 -7.42 0.43
CA VAL A 173 0.22 -6.16 0.14
C VAL A 173 -0.07 -5.69 -1.29
N ARG A 174 -0.04 -6.61 -2.27
CA ARG A 174 -0.32 -6.32 -3.68
C ARG A 174 -1.72 -5.75 -3.90
N VAL A 175 -2.74 -6.33 -3.26
CA VAL A 175 -4.13 -5.85 -3.38
C VAL A 175 -4.31 -4.56 -2.60
N ALA A 176 -3.77 -4.46 -1.38
CA ALA A 176 -3.90 -3.27 -0.54
C ALA A 176 -3.27 -2.02 -1.18
N ASP A 177 -2.13 -2.16 -1.88
CA ASP A 177 -1.53 -1.06 -2.65
C ASP A 177 -2.51 -0.52 -3.72
N ALA A 178 -3.26 -1.40 -4.38
CA ALA A 178 -4.26 -1.00 -5.37
C ALA A 178 -5.52 -0.36 -4.74
N LEU A 179 -5.79 -0.57 -3.46
CA LEU A 179 -6.96 0.00 -2.78
C LEU A 179 -6.78 1.47 -2.39
N ASP A 180 -5.56 2.02 -2.39
CA ASP A 180 -5.34 3.46 -2.24
C ASP A 180 -5.61 4.15 -3.57
N MET A 181 -6.87 4.21 -3.96
CA MET A 181 -7.34 4.76 -5.22
C MET A 181 -8.33 5.92 -5.06
N GLU A 182 -8.64 6.34 -3.85
CA GLU A 182 -9.59 7.42 -3.59
C GLU A 182 -9.12 8.77 -4.12
N HIS A 183 -10.05 9.69 -4.30
CA HIS A 183 -9.83 11.05 -4.80
C HIS A 183 -8.64 11.79 -4.16
N GLY A 184 -8.36 11.52 -2.88
CA GLY A 184 -7.22 12.11 -2.15
C GLY A 184 -5.86 11.88 -2.82
N ARG A 185 -5.67 10.74 -3.49
CA ARG A 185 -4.42 10.39 -4.17
C ARG A 185 -4.17 11.19 -5.46
N SER A 186 -5.21 11.71 -6.10
CA SER A 186 -5.11 12.41 -7.41
C SER A 186 -4.92 13.92 -7.33
N ARG A 187 -4.96 14.53 -6.14
CA ARG A 187 -4.94 16.00 -5.96
C ARG A 187 -3.77 16.66 -6.65
N THR A 188 -2.56 16.18 -6.42
CA THR A 188 -1.35 16.77 -6.97
C THR A 188 -1.32 16.77 -8.50
N SER A 189 -1.74 15.68 -9.15
CA SER A 189 -1.73 15.57 -10.62
C SER A 189 -2.82 16.39 -11.30
N LEU A 190 -3.96 16.62 -10.66
CA LEU A 190 -5.02 17.48 -11.20
C LEU A 190 -4.67 18.97 -11.11
N GLU A 191 -3.99 19.38 -10.04
CA GLU A 191 -3.54 20.75 -9.82
C GLU A 191 -2.40 21.18 -10.76
N THR A 192 -1.56 20.23 -11.17
CA THR A 192 -0.41 20.49 -12.06
C THR A 192 -0.74 20.48 -13.55
N HIS A 193 -2.00 20.39 -13.96
CA HIS A 193 -2.46 20.31 -15.36
C HIS A 193 -1.92 19.10 -16.15
N LEU A 194 -1.35 18.10 -15.49
CA LEU A 194 -0.88 16.86 -16.09
C LEU A 194 -1.99 15.77 -16.04
N ALA A 195 -3.25 16.17 -16.28
CA ALA A 195 -4.37 15.25 -16.25
C ALA A 195 -4.19 14.14 -17.29
N ASN A 196 -4.17 12.91 -16.82
CA ASN A 196 -4.16 11.69 -17.64
C ASN A 196 -5.29 10.75 -17.20
N ILE A 197 -5.45 9.62 -17.86
CA ILE A 197 -6.52 8.67 -17.54
C ILE A 197 -6.42 8.16 -16.08
N HIS A 198 -5.22 8.02 -15.54
CA HIS A 198 -5.03 7.56 -14.17
C HIS A 198 -5.51 8.61 -13.16
N SER A 199 -5.14 9.88 -13.33
CA SER A 199 -5.57 10.96 -12.43
C SER A 199 -7.07 11.23 -12.53
N LEU A 200 -7.63 11.16 -13.76
CA LEU A 200 -9.08 11.34 -13.97
C LEU A 200 -9.89 10.20 -13.36
N SER A 201 -9.46 8.96 -13.55
CA SER A 201 -10.17 7.81 -13.01
C SER A 201 -10.05 7.71 -11.50
N ALA A 202 -8.91 8.11 -10.91
CA ALA A 202 -8.77 8.21 -9.47
C ALA A 202 -9.68 9.31 -8.88
N ALA A 203 -9.85 10.43 -9.59
CA ALA A 203 -10.78 11.50 -9.18
C ALA A 203 -12.26 11.07 -9.24
N ALA A 204 -12.57 9.96 -9.88
CA ALA A 204 -13.90 9.39 -9.96
C ALA A 204 -14.24 8.44 -8.80
N ILE A 205 -13.29 8.10 -7.93
CA ILE A 205 -13.50 7.24 -6.77
C ILE A 205 -13.69 8.12 -5.53
N ASP A 206 -14.85 8.00 -4.89
CA ASP A 206 -15.17 8.75 -3.67
C ASP A 206 -14.79 7.98 -2.43
N GLU A 207 -15.07 6.67 -2.37
CA GLU A 207 -14.78 5.85 -1.19
C GLU A 207 -14.46 4.39 -1.57
N VAL A 208 -13.57 3.77 -0.78
CA VAL A 208 -13.25 2.34 -0.83
C VAL A 208 -13.45 1.73 0.56
N ARG A 209 -14.32 0.75 0.66
CA ARG A 209 -14.63 0.07 1.92
C ARG A 209 -14.33 -1.43 1.84
N LEU A 210 -13.76 -1.97 2.92
CA LEU A 210 -13.66 -3.42 3.15
C LEU A 210 -14.78 -3.83 4.10
N VAL A 211 -15.65 -4.73 3.68
CA VAL A 211 -16.78 -5.23 4.48
C VAL A 211 -16.86 -6.75 4.41
N GLU A 212 -17.68 -7.34 5.28
CA GLU A 212 -18.03 -8.78 5.17
C GLU A 212 -18.78 -8.99 3.84
N GLY A 213 -18.35 -9.99 3.07
CA GLY A 213 -18.95 -10.29 1.78
C GLY A 213 -20.18 -11.22 1.89
N GLU A 214 -20.94 -11.32 0.81
CA GLU A 214 -22.09 -12.22 0.72
C GLU A 214 -21.74 -13.55 0.05
N SER A 215 -21.01 -13.49 -1.06
CA SER A 215 -20.60 -14.66 -1.84
C SER A 215 -19.19 -15.13 -1.48
N ARG A 216 -18.37 -14.25 -0.93
CA ARG A 216 -16.99 -14.49 -0.50
C ARG A 216 -16.76 -13.88 0.88
N PRO A 217 -15.73 -14.29 1.61
CA PRO A 217 -15.43 -13.77 2.94
C PRO A 217 -15.36 -12.25 3.03
N ILE A 218 -14.84 -11.61 1.98
CA ILE A 218 -14.61 -10.16 1.97
C ILE A 218 -15.22 -9.55 0.72
N ARG A 219 -15.88 -8.40 0.90
CA ARG A 219 -16.32 -7.52 -0.18
C ARG A 219 -15.52 -6.22 -0.14
N ILE A 220 -14.99 -5.83 -1.29
CA ILE A 220 -14.49 -4.49 -1.56
C ILE A 220 -15.62 -3.71 -2.20
N GLU A 221 -16.14 -2.71 -1.51
CA GLU A 221 -17.13 -1.78 -2.03
C GLU A 221 -16.42 -0.51 -2.50
N ILE A 222 -16.71 -0.09 -3.72
CA ILE A 222 -16.13 1.10 -4.35
C ILE A 222 -17.25 2.01 -4.78
N GLU A 223 -17.33 3.17 -4.16
CA GLU A 223 -18.29 4.22 -4.53
C GLU A 223 -17.64 5.17 -5.54
N MET A 224 -18.31 5.32 -6.68
CA MET A 224 -17.83 6.17 -7.77
C MET A 224 -18.81 7.31 -8.03
N ASN A 225 -18.28 8.48 -8.38
CA ASN A 225 -19.08 9.63 -8.83
C ASN A 225 -19.11 9.77 -10.37
N ASN A 226 -18.34 8.95 -11.09
CA ASN A 226 -18.25 8.98 -12.54
C ASN A 226 -17.78 7.63 -13.09
N SER A 227 -18.28 7.25 -14.27
CA SER A 227 -17.94 6.00 -14.94
C SER A 227 -16.46 5.86 -15.33
N ALA A 228 -15.68 6.95 -15.36
CA ALA A 228 -14.22 6.88 -15.52
C ALA A 228 -13.53 6.07 -14.42
N GLY A 229 -14.15 5.96 -13.23
CA GLY A 229 -13.66 5.13 -12.12
C GLY A 229 -13.51 3.65 -12.47
N VAL A 230 -14.27 3.14 -13.44
CA VAL A 230 -14.18 1.74 -13.92
C VAL A 230 -12.75 1.40 -14.36
N PHE A 231 -11.99 2.37 -14.87
CA PHE A 231 -10.58 2.15 -15.22
C PHE A 231 -9.73 1.79 -14.01
N GLN A 232 -9.94 2.43 -12.86
CA GLN A 232 -9.24 2.08 -11.61
C GLN A 232 -9.62 0.68 -11.14
N VAL A 233 -10.91 0.35 -11.22
CA VAL A 233 -11.43 -0.94 -10.76
C VAL A 233 -10.90 -2.09 -11.63
N ASP A 234 -10.99 -1.98 -12.95
CA ASP A 234 -10.60 -3.07 -13.84
C ASP A 234 -9.09 -3.13 -14.10
N SER A 235 -8.49 -2.00 -14.53
CA SER A 235 -7.10 -1.98 -14.97
C SER A 235 -6.10 -2.01 -13.82
N LEU A 236 -6.43 -1.44 -12.66
CA LEU A 236 -5.54 -1.44 -11.50
C LEU A 236 -5.91 -2.52 -10.49
N LEU A 237 -7.05 -2.41 -9.82
CA LEU A 237 -7.44 -3.38 -8.80
C LEU A 237 -7.64 -4.77 -9.40
N GLY A 238 -8.40 -4.91 -10.48
CA GLY A 238 -8.64 -6.19 -11.14
C GLY A 238 -7.36 -6.87 -11.60
N SER A 239 -6.38 -6.11 -12.12
CA SER A 239 -5.08 -6.66 -12.50
C SER A 239 -4.22 -7.10 -11.32
N LYS A 240 -4.32 -6.41 -10.18
CA LYS A 240 -3.60 -6.75 -8.95
C LYS A 240 -4.27 -7.92 -8.21
N LEU A 241 -5.60 -8.01 -8.25
CA LEU A 241 -6.35 -9.11 -7.64
C LEU A 241 -6.11 -10.43 -8.41
N ARG A 242 -6.14 -10.39 -9.74
CA ARG A 242 -5.81 -11.57 -10.56
C ARG A 242 -4.37 -12.03 -10.29
N GLY A 243 -4.21 -13.29 -9.90
CA GLY A 243 -2.92 -13.90 -9.55
C GLY A 243 -2.38 -13.49 -8.17
N SER A 244 -3.20 -12.85 -7.33
CA SER A 244 -2.82 -12.52 -5.96
C SER A 244 -2.94 -13.71 -4.99
N GLY A 245 -3.70 -14.74 -5.34
CA GLY A 245 -4.10 -15.82 -4.44
C GLY A 245 -5.28 -15.45 -3.54
N LEU A 246 -5.88 -14.26 -3.73
CA LEU A 246 -7.03 -13.77 -2.95
C LEU A 246 -8.36 -13.84 -3.72
N GLU A 247 -8.35 -14.32 -4.97
CA GLU A 247 -9.51 -14.30 -5.86
C GLU A 247 -10.71 -15.04 -5.30
N GLU A 248 -10.48 -16.16 -4.58
CA GLU A 248 -11.55 -16.95 -3.98
C GLU A 248 -12.10 -16.33 -2.69
N HIS A 249 -11.40 -15.36 -2.13
CA HIS A 249 -11.73 -14.74 -0.84
C HIS A 249 -12.35 -13.36 -0.98
N ILE A 250 -12.22 -12.70 -2.14
CA ILE A 250 -12.62 -11.31 -2.34
C ILE A 250 -13.63 -11.20 -3.48
N GLU A 251 -14.75 -10.54 -3.22
CA GLU A 251 -15.64 -9.99 -4.24
C GLU A 251 -15.47 -8.47 -4.31
N VAL A 252 -15.62 -7.90 -5.51
CA VAL A 252 -15.52 -6.45 -5.74
C VAL A 252 -16.83 -5.96 -6.30
N ILE A 253 -17.41 -4.94 -5.67
CA ILE A 253 -18.62 -4.25 -6.14
C ILE A 253 -18.30 -2.78 -6.27
N ALA A 254 -18.42 -2.25 -7.49
CA ALA A 254 -18.29 -0.84 -7.76
C ALA A 254 -19.65 -0.28 -8.21
N SER A 255 -20.07 0.82 -7.62
CA SER A 255 -21.37 1.45 -7.89
C SER A 255 -21.23 2.95 -8.07
N ILE A 256 -22.17 3.52 -8.83
CA ILE A 256 -22.36 4.97 -8.97
C ILE A 256 -23.71 5.27 -8.34
N GLU A 257 -23.72 5.98 -7.19
CA GLU A 257 -24.97 6.33 -6.48
C GLU A 257 -25.54 7.67 -6.90
N ALA A 258 -24.79 8.47 -7.65
CA ALA A 258 -25.24 9.79 -8.08
C ALA A 258 -26.32 9.72 -9.17
N GLU A 259 -27.41 10.50 -9.02
CA GLU A 259 -28.44 10.64 -10.08
C GLU A 259 -27.84 11.12 -11.41
N HIS A 260 -26.73 11.85 -11.37
CA HIS A 260 -26.01 12.35 -12.53
C HIS A 260 -24.52 12.19 -12.33
N GLU A 261 -23.84 11.67 -13.34
CA GLU A 261 -22.37 11.56 -13.33
C GLU A 261 -21.71 12.94 -13.21
N LYS A 262 -20.74 13.04 -12.32
CA LYS A 262 -19.95 14.26 -12.12
C LYS A 262 -19.08 14.53 -13.35
N ARG A 263 -19.12 15.73 -13.90
CA ARG A 263 -18.21 16.14 -14.96
C ARG A 263 -16.82 16.39 -14.40
N LEU A 264 -15.86 15.51 -14.69
CA LEU A 264 -14.48 15.62 -14.19
C LEU A 264 -13.64 16.59 -15.03
N MET A 265 -13.97 16.76 -16.34
CA MET A 265 -13.22 17.65 -17.23
C MET A 265 -14.12 18.14 -18.39
N ARG A 266 -13.85 19.35 -18.92
CA ARG A 266 -14.58 19.91 -20.06
C ARG A 266 -13.96 19.57 -21.41
N VAL A 267 -12.64 19.51 -21.47
CA VAL A 267 -11.86 19.28 -22.70
C VAL A 267 -10.64 18.47 -22.33
N TYR A 268 -10.41 17.37 -23.05
CA TYR A 268 -9.18 16.60 -23.02
C TYR A 268 -8.40 16.88 -24.29
N ARG A 269 -7.11 17.20 -24.18
CA ARG A 269 -6.20 17.43 -25.31
C ARG A 269 -5.04 16.48 -25.20
N ILE A 270 -4.68 15.87 -26.32
CA ILE A 270 -3.50 15.02 -26.48
C ILE A 270 -2.40 15.87 -27.11
#